data_ab225a9807f37c54becd7a522942af97
#
_entry.id   ab225a9807f37c54becd7a522942af97
#
_cell.length_a   1.000
_cell.length_b   1.000
_cell.length_c   1.000
_cell.angle_alpha   90.00
_cell.angle_beta   90.00
_cell.angle_gamma   90.00
#
_symmetry.space_group_name_H-M   'P 1'
#
loop_
_entity.id
_entity.type
_entity.pdbx_description
1 polymer ?
#
loop_
_entity_poly.entity_id
_entity_poly.type
_entity_poly.pdbx_seq_one_letter_code
_entity_poly.pdbx_strand_id
1 'polypeptide(L)'
;MPRMVNPPLVRRAQADLDVIDSLDHYLAESLSAAEGFIAALEKAYDHIQRAPATGSPRWAHELNIPGLRSWPCSPYPQLVFYVVQPERIEVWRVLHGSRDIPAWLQADRL
;
A
#
# COMPACT_ATOMS: atom_id res chain seq x y z
N MET A 1 -2.21 26.60 19.56
CA MET A 1 -2.11 26.23 18.16
C MET A 1 -1.92 24.73 17.98
N PRO A 2 -2.86 24.07 17.40
CA PRO A 2 -2.70 22.63 17.25
C PRO A 2 -1.54 22.34 16.32
N ARG A 3 -0.78 21.34 16.71
CA ARG A 3 0.34 20.94 15.92
C ARG A 3 -0.10 19.99 14.83
N MET A 4 0.37 20.23 13.64
CA MET A 4 0.11 19.31 12.54
C MET A 4 0.97 18.07 12.74
N VAL A 5 0.34 16.94 12.91
CA VAL A 5 1.05 15.67 12.99
C VAL A 5 0.53 14.76 11.91
N ASN A 6 1.40 13.90 11.41
CA ASN A 6 0.99 12.92 10.42
C ASN A 6 0.04 11.92 11.08
N PRO A 7 -1.08 11.60 10.44
CA PRO A 7 -1.98 10.59 10.98
C PRO A 7 -1.30 9.23 11.02
N PRO A 8 -1.68 8.37 11.96
CA PRO A 8 -1.10 7.03 12.00
C PRO A 8 -1.45 6.23 10.75
N LEU A 9 -0.48 5.45 10.29
CA LEU A 9 -0.69 4.52 9.20
C LEU A 9 -0.96 3.15 9.80
N VAL A 10 -2.15 2.62 9.52
CA VAL A 10 -2.61 1.34 10.05
C VAL A 10 -2.74 0.36 8.89
N ARG A 11 -2.22 -0.84 9.05
CA ARG A 11 -2.28 -1.84 8.00
C ARG A 11 -3.33 -2.90 8.33
N ARG A 12 -4.19 -3.21 7.37
CA ARG A 12 -5.09 -4.34 7.51
C ARG A 12 -4.30 -5.64 7.51
N ALA A 13 -4.82 -6.66 8.18
CA ALA A 13 -4.17 -7.97 8.25
C ALA A 13 -3.86 -8.51 6.86
N GLN A 14 -4.78 -8.32 5.91
CA GLN A 14 -4.58 -8.81 4.55
C GLN A 14 -3.41 -8.13 3.85
N ALA A 15 -3.17 -6.84 4.13
CA ALA A 15 -2.01 -6.14 3.59
C ALA A 15 -0.71 -6.76 4.11
N ASP A 16 -0.68 -7.09 5.38
CA ASP A 16 0.51 -7.73 5.98
C ASP A 16 0.75 -9.12 5.37
N LEU A 17 -0.32 -9.87 5.09
CA LEU A 17 -0.19 -11.16 4.40
C LEU A 17 0.34 -10.99 2.98
N ASP A 18 -0.11 -9.97 2.27
CA ASP A 18 0.40 -9.66 0.94
C ASP A 18 1.92 -9.40 0.99
N VAL A 19 2.36 -8.67 2.01
CA VAL A 19 3.78 -8.37 2.19
C VAL A 19 4.57 -9.64 2.45
N ILE A 20 4.06 -10.54 3.27
CA ILE A 20 4.71 -11.81 3.55
C ILE A 20 4.85 -12.63 2.27
N ASP A 21 3.81 -12.69 1.44
CA ASP A 21 3.86 -13.40 0.17
C ASP A 21 4.92 -12.84 -0.75
N SER A 22 4.98 -11.50 -0.87
CA SER A 22 5.99 -10.84 -1.69
C SER A 22 7.39 -11.08 -1.15
N LEU A 23 7.53 -11.02 0.16
CA LEU A 23 8.83 -11.24 0.82
C LEU A 23 9.34 -12.66 0.59
N ASP A 24 8.46 -13.65 0.71
CA ASP A 24 8.82 -15.05 0.43
C ASP A 24 9.30 -15.22 -1.00
N HIS A 25 8.64 -14.56 -1.94
CA HIS A 25 9.03 -14.59 -3.35
C HIS A 25 10.45 -14.05 -3.53
N TYR A 26 10.75 -12.91 -2.92
CA TYR A 26 12.09 -12.30 -3.06
C TYR A 26 13.15 -13.07 -2.29
N LEU A 27 12.82 -13.65 -1.15
CA LEU A 27 13.75 -14.50 -0.40
C LEU A 27 14.19 -15.73 -1.21
N ALA A 28 13.28 -16.26 -2.02
CA ALA A 28 13.62 -17.37 -2.91
C ALA A 28 14.64 -16.96 -3.97
N GLU A 29 14.70 -15.68 -4.31
CA GLU A 29 15.68 -15.17 -5.27
C GLU A 29 17.02 -14.89 -4.59
N SER A 30 17.00 -14.05 -3.56
CA SER A 30 18.19 -13.72 -2.78
C SER A 30 17.81 -12.93 -1.55
N LEU A 31 18.66 -12.98 -0.53
CA LEU A 31 18.48 -12.16 0.67
C LEU A 31 18.51 -10.67 0.30
N SER A 32 19.40 -10.30 -0.60
CA SER A 32 19.53 -8.91 -1.05
C SER A 32 18.24 -8.39 -1.69
N ALA A 33 17.58 -9.21 -2.51
CA ALA A 33 16.30 -8.83 -3.12
C ALA A 33 15.23 -8.61 -2.06
N ALA A 34 15.18 -9.49 -1.06
CA ALA A 34 14.21 -9.38 0.03
C ALA A 34 14.43 -8.12 0.87
N GLU A 35 15.68 -7.84 1.21
CA GLU A 35 16.03 -6.64 1.97
C GLU A 35 15.70 -5.37 1.19
N GLY A 36 15.97 -5.38 -0.12
CA GLY A 36 15.62 -4.27 -1.00
C GLY A 36 14.14 -4.01 -1.06
N PHE A 37 13.33 -5.06 -1.13
CA PHE A 37 11.89 -4.94 -1.13
C PHE A 37 11.38 -4.31 0.18
N ILE A 38 11.87 -4.77 1.32
CA ILE A 38 11.47 -4.23 2.62
C ILE A 38 11.83 -2.74 2.72
N ALA A 39 13.03 -2.37 2.29
CA ALA A 39 13.44 -0.96 2.30
C ALA A 39 12.54 -0.11 1.41
N ALA A 40 12.17 -0.61 0.23
CA ALA A 40 11.28 0.10 -0.68
C ALA A 40 9.88 0.25 -0.11
N LEU A 41 9.38 -0.80 0.56
CA LEU A 41 8.07 -0.78 1.20
C LEU A 41 8.04 0.22 2.35
N GLU A 42 9.08 0.26 3.17
CA GLU A 42 9.17 1.22 4.27
C GLU A 42 9.18 2.66 3.75
N LYS A 43 9.89 2.91 2.66
CA LYS A 43 9.88 4.23 2.02
C LYS A 43 8.50 4.59 1.49
N ALA A 44 7.79 3.63 0.92
CA ALA A 44 6.43 3.86 0.42
C ALA A 44 5.49 4.21 1.57
N TYR A 45 5.52 3.45 2.65
CA TYR A 45 4.70 3.74 3.84
C TYR A 45 5.00 5.11 4.42
N ASP A 46 6.28 5.44 4.52
CA ASP A 46 6.72 6.73 5.05
C ASP A 46 6.22 7.88 4.18
N HIS A 47 6.33 7.72 2.87
CA HIS A 47 5.83 8.72 1.92
C HIS A 47 4.30 8.90 2.06
N ILE A 48 3.56 7.80 2.10
CA ILE A 48 2.10 7.85 2.23
C ILE A 48 1.71 8.58 3.52
N GLN A 49 2.40 8.32 4.60
CA GLN A 49 2.09 8.97 5.86
C GLN A 49 2.36 10.47 5.83
N ARG A 50 3.42 10.89 5.14
CA ARG A 50 3.78 12.31 5.05
C ARG A 50 2.95 13.06 4.01
N ALA A 51 2.56 12.41 2.93
CA ALA A 51 1.89 13.06 1.81
C ALA A 51 0.78 12.17 1.24
N PRO A 52 -0.26 11.87 2.04
CA PRO A 52 -1.26 10.88 1.64
C PRO A 52 -2.09 11.27 0.40
N ALA A 53 -2.18 12.56 0.11
CA ALA A 53 -2.96 13.03 -1.04
C ALA A 53 -2.24 12.87 -2.38
N THR A 54 -0.99 12.42 -2.37
CA THR A 54 -0.19 12.32 -3.60
C THR A 54 -0.34 10.99 -4.33
N GLY A 55 -0.93 9.98 -3.70
CA GLY A 55 -1.16 8.70 -4.35
C GLY A 55 -2.15 8.81 -5.50
N SER A 56 -2.06 7.86 -6.43
CA SER A 56 -2.93 7.85 -7.60
C SER A 56 -4.36 7.48 -7.20
N PRO A 57 -5.37 8.26 -7.59
CA PRO A 57 -6.77 7.94 -7.32
C PRO A 57 -7.41 7.06 -8.39
N ARG A 58 -6.62 6.54 -9.30
CA ARG A 58 -7.13 5.79 -10.46
C ARG A 58 -8.20 4.76 -10.13
N TRP A 59 -7.93 3.93 -9.13
CA TRP A 59 -8.81 2.81 -8.80
C TRP A 59 -10.04 3.23 -8.00
N ALA A 60 -9.99 4.40 -7.35
CA ALA A 60 -11.13 4.92 -6.59
C ALA A 60 -12.34 5.12 -7.49
N HIS A 61 -12.11 5.72 -8.64
CA HIS A 61 -13.16 6.02 -9.58
C HIS A 61 -13.71 4.75 -10.23
N GLU A 62 -12.82 3.89 -10.73
CA GLU A 62 -13.23 2.66 -11.40
C GLU A 62 -14.02 1.72 -10.49
N LEU A 63 -13.65 1.63 -9.23
CA LEU A 63 -14.23 0.68 -8.30
C LEU A 63 -15.28 1.30 -7.38
N ASN A 64 -15.50 2.60 -7.50
CA ASN A 64 -16.41 3.33 -6.64
C ASN A 64 -16.06 3.13 -5.16
N ILE A 65 -14.77 3.28 -4.85
CA ILE A 65 -14.26 3.24 -3.48
C ILE A 65 -13.72 4.64 -3.17
N PRO A 66 -14.53 5.50 -2.55
CA PRO A 66 -14.10 6.89 -2.31
C PRO A 66 -12.84 6.94 -1.47
N GLY A 67 -11.90 7.79 -1.89
CA GLY A 67 -10.67 8.01 -1.16
C GLY A 67 -9.58 6.99 -1.38
N LEU A 68 -9.83 5.96 -2.17
CA LEU A 68 -8.80 4.94 -2.45
C LEU A 68 -7.68 5.54 -3.30
N ARG A 69 -6.45 5.30 -2.88
CA ARG A 69 -5.26 5.72 -3.62
C ARG A 69 -4.24 4.60 -3.65
N SER A 70 -3.27 4.72 -4.53
CA SER A 70 -2.16 3.78 -4.58
C SER A 70 -0.83 4.51 -4.71
N TRP A 71 0.22 3.89 -4.17
CA TRP A 71 1.57 4.40 -4.25
C TRP A 71 2.53 3.24 -4.53
N PRO A 72 3.46 3.40 -5.48
CA PRO A 72 4.35 2.29 -5.85
C PRO A 72 5.49 2.09 -4.87
N CYS A 73 5.94 0.85 -4.79
CA CYS A 73 7.14 0.47 -4.03
C CYS A 73 8.38 0.48 -4.93
N SER A 74 8.54 1.51 -5.75
CA SER A 74 9.64 1.57 -6.72
C SER A 74 10.98 1.22 -6.10
N PRO A 75 11.83 0.46 -6.79
CA PRO A 75 11.66 -0.06 -8.15
C PRO A 75 10.91 -1.39 -8.25
N TYR A 76 10.28 -1.84 -7.17
CA TYR A 76 9.54 -3.09 -7.15
C TYR A 76 8.15 -2.89 -7.71
N PRO A 77 7.54 -3.94 -8.29
CA PRO A 77 6.25 -3.80 -8.96
C PRO A 77 5.03 -3.72 -8.06
N GLN A 78 5.20 -3.83 -6.75
CA GLN A 78 4.08 -3.77 -5.84
C GLN A 78 3.51 -2.36 -5.71
N LEU A 79 2.18 -2.29 -5.53
CA LEU A 79 1.47 -1.05 -5.26
C LEU A 79 0.84 -1.16 -3.88
N VAL A 80 0.98 -0.11 -3.08
CA VAL A 80 0.32 0.00 -1.77
C VAL A 80 -1.01 0.69 -1.98
N PHE A 81 -2.10 -0.01 -1.69
CA PHE A 81 -3.46 0.55 -1.79
C PHE A 81 -3.91 1.01 -0.40
N TYR A 82 -4.33 2.26 -0.31
CA TYR A 82 -4.70 2.85 0.98
C TYR A 82 -5.88 3.80 0.84
N VAL A 83 -6.54 4.03 1.98
CA VAL A 83 -7.64 4.99 2.07
C VAL A 83 -7.32 5.94 3.22
N VAL A 84 -7.45 7.24 2.95
CA VAL A 84 -7.26 8.26 3.98
C VAL A 84 -8.58 8.46 4.71
N GLN A 85 -8.56 8.24 6.01
CA GLN A 85 -9.71 8.46 6.87
C GLN A 85 -9.42 9.64 7.80
N PRO A 86 -10.44 10.21 8.48
CA PRO A 86 -10.21 11.40 9.30
C PRO A 86 -9.13 11.26 10.36
N GLU A 87 -8.99 10.07 10.93
CA GLU A 87 -8.07 9.86 12.05
C GLU A 87 -6.87 9.00 11.73
N ARG A 88 -6.87 8.37 10.55
CA ARG A 88 -5.79 7.45 10.20
C ARG A 88 -5.74 7.23 8.70
N ILE A 89 -4.61 6.69 8.25
CA ILE A 89 -4.45 6.18 6.89
C ILE A 89 -4.50 4.67 6.98
N GLU A 90 -5.39 4.05 6.25
CA GLU A 90 -5.59 2.60 6.32
C GLU A 90 -5.05 1.95 5.06
N VAL A 91 -4.05 1.09 5.22
CA VAL A 91 -3.49 0.31 4.10
C VAL A 91 -4.33 -0.94 3.94
N TRP A 92 -4.92 -1.11 2.77
CA TRP A 92 -5.82 -2.22 2.47
C TRP A 92 -5.10 -3.43 1.90
N ARG A 93 -4.26 -3.18 0.90
CA ARG A 93 -3.57 -4.26 0.18
C ARG A 93 -2.21 -3.78 -0.30
N VAL A 94 -1.31 -4.75 -0.52
CA VAL A 94 -0.04 -4.52 -1.20
C VAL A 94 0.03 -5.55 -2.32
N LEU A 95 -0.29 -5.12 -3.54
CA LEU A 95 -0.48 -6.03 -4.66
C LEU A 95 0.50 -5.75 -5.79
N HIS A 96 0.93 -6.82 -6.45
CA HIS A 96 1.73 -6.69 -7.66
C HIS A 96 0.91 -5.97 -8.74
N GLY A 97 1.53 -5.01 -9.42
CA GLY A 97 0.84 -4.18 -10.41
C GLY A 97 0.25 -4.94 -11.59
N SER A 98 0.69 -6.18 -11.84
CA SER A 98 0.15 -7.01 -12.91
C SER A 98 -1.06 -7.85 -12.49
N ARG A 99 -1.45 -7.79 -11.21
CA ARG A 99 -2.61 -8.52 -10.72
C ARG A 99 -3.91 -7.93 -11.28
N ASP A 100 -4.97 -8.71 -11.24
CA ASP A 100 -6.32 -8.20 -11.50
C ASP A 100 -6.74 -7.37 -10.30
N ILE A 101 -6.33 -6.13 -10.29
CA ILE A 101 -6.53 -5.21 -9.17
C ILE A 101 -8.03 -5.08 -8.81
N PRO A 102 -8.95 -4.88 -9.78
CA PRO A 102 -10.36 -4.78 -9.42
C PRO A 102 -10.88 -5.98 -8.65
N ALA A 103 -10.56 -7.20 -9.08
CA ALA A 103 -11.02 -8.40 -8.41
C ALA A 103 -10.49 -8.49 -6.98
N TRP A 104 -9.20 -8.18 -6.80
CA TRP A 104 -8.58 -8.27 -5.48
C TRP A 104 -9.12 -7.23 -4.51
N LEU A 105 -9.31 -5.99 -4.97
CA LEU A 105 -9.81 -4.92 -4.11
C LEU A 105 -11.28 -5.05 -3.80
N GLN A 106 -12.08 -5.58 -4.71
CA GLN A 106 -13.50 -5.76 -4.44
C GLN A 106 -13.73 -6.79 -3.34
N ALA A 107 -12.89 -7.80 -3.25
CA ALA A 107 -12.97 -8.78 -2.19
C ALA A 107 -12.76 -8.14 -0.81
N ASP A 108 -12.06 -7.01 -0.74
CA ASP A 108 -11.73 -6.33 0.50
C ASP A 108 -12.77 -5.29 0.93
N ARG A 109 -13.75 -4.99 0.09
CA ARG A 109 -14.76 -3.97 0.41
C ARG A 109 -15.68 -4.37 1.54
N LEU A 110 -15.90 -5.66 1.67
CA LEU A 110 -16.81 -6.20 2.68
C LEU A 110 -16.13 -6.34 4.07
#